data_c339336e6fae8ac99b7540e943c7ece7
#
_entry.id   c339336e6fae8ac99b7540e943c7ece7
#
_cell.length_a   1.000
_cell.length_b   1.000
_cell.length_c   1.000
_cell.angle_alpha   90.00
_cell.angle_beta   90.00
_cell.angle_gamma   90.00
#
_symmetry.space_group_name_H-M   'P 1'
#
loop_
_entity.id
_entity.type
_entity.pdbx_description
1 polymer ?
#
loop_
_entity_poly.entity_id
_entity_poly.type
_entity_poly.pdbx_seq_one_letter_code
_entity_poly.pdbx_strand_id
1 'polypeptide(L)'
;MAKLLKFFLFVLLLGFLAYIFVYIGELDDKPAVTEITDVDVVKAYGDSLALIAADDTVSKTRASELTSAFEDFTVTVDAGIIRLEKSHAVLIVKNVANFKASSVLATDLNGNEKPEFWVAGWQGKNYRIFAFEYESGNVRAIRFPSVMGRQRLGYAGADSLYLEKAAIVHSFGYENDPYADISSGIRACYYKYGADGSFVLSKTLDLEKDNE
;
A
#
# COMPACT_ATOMS: atom_id res chain seq x y z
N MET A 1 -35.61 28.77 36.23
CA MET A 1 -35.13 28.63 34.82
C MET A 1 -33.62 28.37 34.73
N ALA A 2 -32.76 29.15 35.37
CA ALA A 2 -31.28 29.01 35.25
C ALA A 2 -30.71 27.65 35.67
N LYS A 3 -31.28 26.97 36.67
CA LYS A 3 -30.82 25.61 37.11
C LYS A 3 -31.16 24.54 36.10
N LEU A 4 -32.30 24.61 35.42
CA LEU A 4 -32.74 23.67 34.40
C LEU A 4 -31.87 23.79 33.14
N LEU A 5 -31.50 25.00 32.74
CA LEU A 5 -30.62 25.27 31.60
C LEU A 5 -29.21 24.72 31.84
N LYS A 6 -28.65 24.87 33.05
CA LYS A 6 -27.35 24.30 33.43
C LYS A 6 -27.34 22.76 33.41
N PHE A 7 -28.43 22.14 33.86
CA PHE A 7 -28.57 20.70 33.80
C PHE A 7 -28.64 20.19 32.38
N PHE A 8 -29.37 20.85 31.48
CA PHE A 8 -29.47 20.48 30.08
C PHE A 8 -28.13 20.63 29.35
N LEU A 9 -27.38 21.70 29.64
CA LEU A 9 -26.05 21.93 29.09
C LEU A 9 -25.05 20.85 29.55
N PHE A 10 -25.15 20.42 30.81
CA PHE A 10 -24.31 19.35 31.37
C PHE A 10 -24.58 17.98 30.73
N VAL A 11 -25.86 17.67 30.48
CA VAL A 11 -26.25 16.41 29.80
C VAL A 11 -25.76 16.39 28.34
N LEU A 12 -25.87 17.53 27.63
CA LEU A 12 -25.34 17.67 26.25
C LEU A 12 -23.81 17.52 26.20
N LEU A 13 -23.10 18.08 27.19
CA LEU A 13 -21.65 17.97 27.27
C LEU A 13 -21.20 16.50 27.53
N LEU A 14 -21.93 15.80 28.43
CA LEU A 14 -21.68 14.38 28.67
C LEU A 14 -21.96 13.50 27.44
N GLY A 15 -23.04 13.78 26.70
CA GLY A 15 -23.34 13.09 25.44
C GLY A 15 -22.28 13.34 24.37
N PHE A 16 -21.78 14.55 24.26
CA PHE A 16 -20.71 14.90 23.33
C PHE A 16 -19.36 14.25 23.69
N LEU A 17 -19.02 14.19 24.98
CA LEU A 17 -17.84 13.47 25.47
C LEU A 17 -17.94 11.97 25.22
N ALA A 18 -19.10 11.35 25.46
CA ALA A 18 -19.33 9.94 25.16
C ALA A 18 -19.22 9.65 23.65
N TYR A 19 -19.74 10.53 22.80
CA TYR A 19 -19.62 10.42 21.34
C TYR A 19 -18.16 10.51 20.89
N ILE A 20 -17.39 11.46 21.44
CA ILE A 20 -15.94 11.56 21.14
C ILE A 20 -15.20 10.31 21.58
N PHE A 21 -15.52 9.73 22.74
CA PHE A 21 -14.87 8.53 23.26
C PHE A 21 -15.15 7.31 22.37
N VAL A 22 -16.38 7.13 21.89
CA VAL A 22 -16.74 6.08 20.93
C VAL A 22 -16.04 6.30 19.59
N TYR A 23 -16.03 7.55 19.11
CA TYR A 23 -15.41 7.88 17.83
C TYR A 23 -13.87 7.75 17.85
N ILE A 24 -13.22 8.07 18.96
CA ILE A 24 -11.76 7.86 19.14
C ILE A 24 -11.44 6.37 19.37
N GLY A 25 -12.33 5.63 20.07
CA GLY A 25 -12.16 4.18 20.27
C GLY A 25 -12.21 3.37 18.98
N GLU A 26 -13.02 3.76 18.00
CA GLU A 26 -13.02 3.14 16.66
C GLU A 26 -11.78 3.49 15.82
N LEU A 27 -11.05 4.55 16.17
CA LEU A 27 -9.80 4.92 15.51
C LEU A 27 -8.58 4.17 16.05
N ASP A 28 -8.69 3.46 17.17
CA ASP A 28 -7.59 2.77 17.85
C ASP A 28 -7.57 1.23 17.60
N ASP A 29 -8.34 0.75 16.63
CA ASP A 29 -8.11 -0.56 16.02
C ASP A 29 -6.82 -0.49 15.17
N LYS A 30 -5.70 -0.30 15.87
CA LYS A 30 -4.38 -0.62 15.32
C LYS A 30 -4.38 -2.12 15.09
N PRO A 31 -4.22 -2.59 13.84
CA PRO A 31 -3.89 -3.99 13.62
C PRO A 31 -2.63 -4.23 14.45
N ALA A 32 -2.68 -5.20 15.34
CA ALA A 32 -1.54 -5.62 16.13
C ALA A 32 -0.36 -5.78 15.16
N VAL A 33 0.66 -4.93 15.31
CA VAL A 33 1.95 -5.13 14.66
C VAL A 33 2.50 -6.36 15.36
N THR A 34 2.28 -7.52 14.74
CA THR A 34 2.98 -8.74 15.12
C THR A 34 4.43 -8.46 14.78
N GLU A 35 5.26 -8.18 15.79
CA GLU A 35 6.71 -8.23 15.62
C GLU A 35 7.04 -9.63 15.11
N ILE A 36 7.36 -9.70 13.81
CA ILE A 36 7.90 -10.93 13.21
C ILE A 36 9.34 -10.97 13.70
N THR A 37 9.60 -11.79 14.72
CA THR A 37 10.96 -12.05 15.15
C THR A 37 11.68 -12.80 14.04
N ASP A 38 12.89 -12.34 13.69
CA ASP A 38 13.73 -12.87 12.58
C ASP A 38 13.92 -14.39 12.59
N VAL A 39 13.76 -15.04 13.74
CA VAL A 39 13.98 -16.48 13.93
C VAL A 39 12.93 -17.35 13.23
N ASP A 40 11.66 -16.94 13.20
CA ASP A 40 10.58 -17.72 12.60
C ASP A 40 10.58 -17.65 11.07
N VAL A 41 11.06 -16.54 10.52
CA VAL A 41 11.18 -16.34 9.07
C VAL A 41 12.27 -17.19 8.48
N VAL A 42 13.44 -17.29 9.14
CA VAL A 42 14.58 -18.08 8.67
C VAL A 42 14.27 -19.58 8.69
N LYS A 43 13.53 -20.07 9.70
CA LYS A 43 13.17 -21.48 9.83
C LYS A 43 12.14 -21.91 8.77
N ALA A 44 11.10 -21.10 8.55
CA ALA A 44 10.11 -21.38 7.51
C ALA A 44 10.72 -21.37 6.10
N TYR A 45 11.78 -20.57 5.88
CA TYR A 45 12.49 -20.50 4.62
C TYR A 45 13.41 -21.72 4.38
N GLY A 46 14.10 -22.20 5.42
CA GLY A 46 14.92 -23.42 5.34
C GLY A 46 14.10 -24.65 4.95
N ASP A 47 12.91 -24.81 5.53
CA ASP A 47 12.01 -25.92 5.25
C ASP A 47 11.41 -25.84 3.82
N SER A 48 11.15 -24.62 3.32
CA SER A 48 10.66 -24.42 1.95
C SER A 48 11.71 -24.69 0.87
N LEU A 49 12.98 -24.36 1.11
CA LEU A 49 14.09 -24.64 0.19
C LEU A 49 14.38 -26.14 0.08
N ALA A 50 14.26 -26.89 1.17
CA ALA A 50 14.43 -28.34 1.19
C ALA A 50 13.36 -29.05 0.35
N LEU A 51 12.13 -28.51 0.29
CA LEU A 51 11.03 -29.06 -0.52
C LEU A 51 11.20 -28.76 -2.01
N ILE A 52 11.81 -27.61 -2.37
CA ILE A 52 12.01 -27.18 -3.77
C ILE A 52 13.16 -27.99 -4.44
N ALA A 53 14.16 -28.41 -3.66
CA ALA A 53 15.28 -29.18 -4.17
C ALA A 53 14.94 -30.64 -4.55
N ALA A 54 13.76 -31.14 -4.19
CA ALA A 54 13.38 -32.55 -4.38
C ALA A 54 12.52 -32.82 -5.62
N ASP A 55 12.10 -31.81 -6.41
CA ASP A 55 11.20 -32.01 -7.55
C ASP A 55 11.70 -31.34 -8.84
N ASP A 56 12.60 -32.04 -9.54
CA ASP A 56 13.28 -31.55 -10.75
C ASP A 56 12.55 -31.92 -12.07
N THR A 57 11.25 -32.26 -12.02
CA THR A 57 10.54 -32.79 -13.23
C THR A 57 9.18 -32.14 -13.52
N VAL A 58 8.91 -30.88 -13.11
CA VAL A 58 7.70 -30.18 -13.54
C VAL A 58 8.07 -29.00 -14.43
N SER A 59 7.70 -29.10 -15.70
CA SER A 59 7.68 -27.98 -16.64
C SER A 59 6.79 -26.86 -16.07
N LYS A 60 7.37 -25.96 -15.24
CA LYS A 60 6.69 -24.82 -14.66
C LYS A 60 6.41 -23.80 -15.75
N THR A 61 5.15 -23.59 -16.08
CA THR A 61 4.69 -22.30 -16.57
C THR A 61 5.02 -21.27 -15.49
N ARG A 62 6.16 -20.60 -15.62
CA ARG A 62 6.64 -19.58 -14.67
C ARG A 62 5.58 -18.50 -14.59
N ALA A 63 4.89 -18.40 -13.44
CA ALA A 63 4.14 -17.22 -13.10
C ALA A 63 5.10 -16.03 -13.25
N SER A 64 4.65 -14.94 -13.87
CA SER A 64 5.50 -13.79 -14.22
C SER A 64 6.15 -13.22 -12.96
N GLU A 65 7.42 -13.51 -12.78
CA GLU A 65 8.26 -12.86 -11.77
C GLU A 65 8.39 -11.38 -12.15
N LEU A 66 8.03 -10.50 -11.23
CA LEU A 66 8.22 -9.07 -11.37
C LEU A 66 9.40 -8.63 -10.51
N THR A 67 10.33 -7.90 -11.10
CA THR A 67 11.53 -7.43 -10.43
C THR A 67 11.78 -5.96 -10.73
N SER A 68 12.22 -5.20 -9.73
CA SER A 68 12.74 -3.84 -9.86
C SER A 68 14.00 -3.70 -9.01
N ALA A 69 14.94 -2.84 -9.46
CA ALA A 69 16.19 -2.61 -8.77
C ALA A 69 16.47 -1.12 -8.61
N PHE A 70 17.15 -0.76 -7.53
CA PHE A 70 17.68 0.57 -7.26
C PHE A 70 19.02 0.42 -6.52
N GLU A 71 20.11 0.90 -7.14
CA GLU A 71 21.48 0.70 -6.65
C GLU A 71 21.81 -0.80 -6.43
N ASP A 72 22.18 -1.18 -5.21
CA ASP A 72 22.47 -2.55 -4.81
C ASP A 72 21.27 -3.32 -4.22
N PHE A 73 20.08 -2.71 -4.28
CA PHE A 73 18.83 -3.31 -3.85
C PHE A 73 18.04 -3.92 -4.99
N THR A 74 17.37 -5.03 -4.70
CA THR A 74 16.45 -5.69 -5.61
C THR A 74 15.18 -6.07 -4.87
N VAL A 75 14.02 -5.68 -5.41
CA VAL A 75 12.72 -6.15 -4.94
C VAL A 75 12.13 -7.07 -6.00
N THR A 76 11.72 -8.27 -5.58
CA THR A 76 11.16 -9.30 -6.45
C THR A 76 9.83 -9.77 -5.91
N VAL A 77 8.88 -10.08 -6.80
CA VAL A 77 7.63 -10.74 -6.44
C VAL A 77 7.43 -11.95 -7.32
N ASP A 78 7.36 -13.11 -6.69
CA ASP A 78 7.04 -14.38 -7.34
C ASP A 78 5.96 -15.12 -6.54
N ALA A 79 4.91 -15.56 -7.20
CA ALA A 79 3.81 -16.35 -6.62
C ALA A 79 3.24 -15.79 -5.29
N GLY A 80 3.21 -14.46 -5.14
CA GLY A 80 2.74 -13.78 -3.93
C GLY A 80 3.80 -13.66 -2.82
N ILE A 81 5.03 -14.07 -3.06
CA ILE A 81 6.16 -13.86 -2.16
C ILE A 81 6.88 -12.59 -2.58
N ILE A 82 6.85 -11.58 -1.72
CA ILE A 82 7.60 -10.33 -1.87
C ILE A 82 8.95 -10.53 -1.18
N ARG A 83 10.04 -10.31 -1.91
CA ARG A 83 11.41 -10.40 -1.42
C ARG A 83 12.14 -9.09 -1.68
N LEU A 84 12.82 -8.58 -0.68
CA LEU A 84 13.74 -7.46 -0.79
C LEU A 84 15.15 -7.94 -0.42
N GLU A 85 16.10 -7.64 -1.28
CA GLU A 85 17.50 -8.01 -1.12
C GLU A 85 18.39 -6.77 -1.23
N LYS A 86 19.54 -6.79 -0.55
CA LYS A 86 20.63 -5.83 -0.73
C LYS A 86 21.92 -6.61 -0.99
N SER A 87 22.60 -6.35 -2.11
CA SER A 87 23.84 -7.07 -2.48
C SER A 87 23.68 -8.60 -2.34
N HIS A 88 22.52 -9.16 -2.77
CA HIS A 88 22.12 -10.56 -2.64
C HIS A 88 21.81 -11.07 -1.22
N ALA A 89 21.92 -10.22 -0.19
CA ALA A 89 21.47 -10.57 1.16
C ALA A 89 19.98 -10.29 1.30
N VAL A 90 19.22 -11.27 1.75
CA VAL A 90 17.77 -11.12 1.96
C VAL A 90 17.52 -10.26 3.19
N LEU A 91 16.80 -9.15 3.00
CA LEU A 91 16.41 -8.22 4.06
C LEU A 91 15.00 -8.51 4.58
N ILE A 92 14.07 -8.83 3.69
CA ILE A 92 12.68 -9.14 4.03
C ILE A 92 12.12 -10.20 3.07
N VAL A 93 11.30 -11.08 3.60
CA VAL A 93 10.42 -11.98 2.86
C VAL A 93 9.02 -11.85 3.42
N LYS A 94 8.06 -11.51 2.57
CA LYS A 94 6.65 -11.38 2.95
C LYS A 94 5.79 -12.25 2.05
N ASN A 95 5.12 -13.24 2.64
CA ASN A 95 4.16 -14.06 1.92
C ASN A 95 2.78 -13.41 2.00
N VAL A 96 2.16 -13.18 0.85
CA VAL A 96 0.80 -12.62 0.72
C VAL A 96 -0.06 -13.62 -0.05
N ALA A 97 -0.87 -14.36 0.68
CA ALA A 97 -1.74 -15.39 0.10
C ALA A 97 -2.66 -14.80 -0.99
N ASN A 98 -2.75 -15.51 -2.13
CA ASN A 98 -3.61 -15.11 -3.26
C ASN A 98 -3.29 -13.71 -3.83
N PHE A 99 -2.04 -13.26 -3.73
CA PHE A 99 -1.62 -11.99 -4.28
C PHE A 99 -1.04 -12.17 -5.69
N LYS A 100 -1.57 -11.36 -6.60
CA LYS A 100 -1.09 -11.25 -7.99
C LYS A 100 -0.54 -9.85 -8.19
N ALA A 101 0.78 -9.73 -8.21
CA ALA A 101 1.43 -8.44 -8.43
C ALA A 101 1.17 -7.93 -9.85
N SER A 102 0.98 -6.63 -9.99
CA SER A 102 0.88 -5.91 -11.26
C SER A 102 1.97 -4.87 -11.43
N SER A 103 2.59 -4.44 -10.33
CA SER A 103 3.64 -3.41 -10.36
C SER A 103 4.66 -3.64 -9.25
N VAL A 104 5.93 -3.47 -9.58
CA VAL A 104 7.05 -3.49 -8.64
C VAL A 104 7.96 -2.31 -8.98
N LEU A 105 8.27 -1.46 -8.01
CA LEU A 105 9.06 -0.24 -8.19
C LEU A 105 10.11 -0.14 -7.09
N ALA A 106 11.29 0.38 -7.43
CA ALA A 106 12.34 0.70 -6.49
C ALA A 106 12.88 2.10 -6.85
N THR A 107 13.02 2.99 -5.87
CA THR A 107 13.40 4.38 -6.07
C THR A 107 13.82 5.04 -4.76
N ASP A 108 14.50 6.18 -4.83
CA ASP A 108 14.58 7.16 -3.75
C ASP A 108 13.70 8.36 -4.16
N LEU A 109 12.42 8.30 -3.80
CA LEU A 109 11.40 9.23 -4.31
C LEU A 109 11.53 10.62 -3.69
N ASN A 110 11.99 10.72 -2.45
CA ASN A 110 12.12 11.98 -1.73
C ASN A 110 13.55 12.51 -1.67
N GLY A 111 14.53 11.80 -2.26
CA GLY A 111 15.93 12.19 -2.33
C GLY A 111 16.63 12.22 -0.96
N ASN A 112 16.21 11.35 -0.03
CA ASN A 112 16.77 11.30 1.33
C ASN A 112 17.83 10.22 1.50
N GLU A 113 18.30 9.61 0.40
CA GLU A 113 19.29 8.52 0.37
C GLU A 113 18.80 7.24 1.08
N LYS A 114 17.48 7.09 1.28
CA LYS A 114 16.82 5.92 1.85
C LYS A 114 15.86 5.34 0.81
N PRO A 115 16.26 4.29 0.08
CA PRO A 115 15.44 3.81 -1.01
C PRO A 115 14.10 3.25 -0.54
N GLU A 116 13.06 3.56 -1.31
CA GLU A 116 11.73 3.03 -1.14
C GLU A 116 11.44 1.94 -2.19
N PHE A 117 10.65 0.95 -1.76
CA PHE A 117 10.23 -0.19 -2.56
C PHE A 117 8.72 -0.32 -2.53
N TRP A 118 8.13 -0.53 -3.70
CA TRP A 118 6.69 -0.56 -3.88
C TRP A 118 6.29 -1.84 -4.59
N VAL A 119 5.31 -2.51 -4.05
CA VAL A 119 4.70 -3.67 -4.66
C VAL A 119 3.20 -3.47 -4.67
N ALA A 120 2.60 -3.48 -5.85
CA ALA A 120 1.16 -3.32 -5.98
C ALA A 120 0.55 -4.46 -6.79
N GLY A 121 -0.71 -4.77 -6.52
CA GLY A 121 -1.42 -5.84 -7.20
C GLY A 121 -2.73 -6.21 -6.53
N TRP A 122 -3.28 -7.34 -6.95
CA TRP A 122 -4.59 -7.80 -6.55
C TRP A 122 -4.51 -8.94 -5.54
N GLN A 123 -5.23 -8.80 -4.44
CA GLN A 123 -5.49 -9.87 -3.49
C GLN A 123 -6.98 -10.17 -3.51
N GLY A 124 -7.37 -11.18 -4.28
CA GLY A 124 -8.77 -11.42 -4.61
C GLY A 124 -9.35 -10.24 -5.40
N LYS A 125 -10.34 -9.54 -4.84
CA LYS A 125 -10.98 -8.35 -5.44
C LYS A 125 -10.39 -7.02 -4.97
N ASN A 126 -9.42 -7.05 -4.06
CA ASN A 126 -8.86 -5.85 -3.46
C ASN A 126 -7.50 -5.52 -4.07
N TYR A 127 -7.35 -4.31 -4.59
CA TYR A 127 -6.04 -3.79 -4.96
C TYR A 127 -5.27 -3.41 -3.70
N ARG A 128 -4.04 -3.90 -3.59
CA ARG A 128 -3.17 -3.71 -2.43
C ARG A 128 -1.87 -3.06 -2.87
N ILE A 129 -1.39 -2.14 -2.04
CA ILE A 129 -0.09 -1.50 -2.22
C ILE A 129 0.71 -1.76 -0.95
N PHE A 130 1.87 -2.39 -1.10
CA PHE A 130 2.86 -2.58 -0.06
C PHE A 130 4.01 -1.64 -0.35
N ALA A 131 4.41 -0.85 0.63
CA ALA A 131 5.52 0.08 0.50
C ALA A 131 6.48 -0.10 1.67
N PHE A 132 7.77 -0.04 1.38
CA PHE A 132 8.84 -0.24 2.33
C PHE A 132 9.91 0.82 2.11
N GLU A 133 10.60 1.23 3.15
CA GLU A 133 11.79 2.08 3.10
C GLU A 133 12.93 1.38 3.82
N TYR A 134 14.13 1.43 3.25
CA TYR A 134 15.32 0.94 3.92
C TYR A 134 16.04 2.08 4.63
N GLU A 135 16.27 1.92 5.93
CA GLU A 135 16.98 2.90 6.75
C GLU A 135 17.98 2.19 7.68
N SER A 136 19.27 2.45 7.48
CA SER A 136 20.34 2.04 8.41
C SER A 136 20.31 0.56 8.84
N GLY A 137 20.10 -0.35 7.88
CA GLY A 137 20.06 -1.80 8.14
C GLY A 137 18.66 -2.36 8.41
N ASN A 138 17.65 -1.51 8.52
CA ASN A 138 16.28 -1.94 8.80
C ASN A 138 15.35 -1.66 7.63
N VAL A 139 14.33 -2.50 7.47
CA VAL A 139 13.25 -2.30 6.50
C VAL A 139 11.99 -1.88 7.26
N ARG A 140 11.50 -0.69 6.97
CA ARG A 140 10.30 -0.13 7.57
C ARG A 140 9.15 -0.16 6.58
N ALA A 141 7.97 -0.63 7.00
CA ALA A 141 6.77 -0.49 6.19
C ALA A 141 6.30 0.97 6.15
N ILE A 142 5.95 1.43 4.96
CA ILE A 142 5.38 2.76 4.73
C ILE A 142 3.89 2.61 4.50
N ARG A 143 3.08 3.41 5.17
CA ARG A 143 1.64 3.44 4.94
C ARG A 143 1.31 4.28 3.72
N PHE A 144 0.85 3.62 2.66
CA PHE A 144 0.28 4.33 1.51
C PHE A 144 -1.18 4.73 1.79
N PRO A 145 -1.58 5.98 1.51
CA PRO A 145 -2.95 6.43 1.77
C PRO A 145 -3.95 5.73 0.85
N SER A 146 -5.09 5.35 1.42
CA SER A 146 -6.20 4.83 0.62
C SER A 146 -6.86 5.96 -0.16
N VAL A 147 -7.32 5.66 -1.37
CA VAL A 147 -8.17 6.58 -2.13
C VAL A 147 -9.51 6.74 -1.40
N MET A 148 -9.85 7.95 -1.01
CA MET A 148 -11.06 8.26 -0.24
C MET A 148 -11.78 9.49 -0.75
N GLY A 149 -12.99 9.71 -0.24
CA GLY A 149 -13.78 10.90 -0.53
C GLY A 149 -14.06 11.07 -2.02
N ARG A 150 -13.89 12.29 -2.51
CA ARG A 150 -14.17 12.65 -3.90
C ARG A 150 -13.36 11.83 -4.91
N GLN A 151 -12.10 11.51 -4.61
CA GLN A 151 -11.24 10.73 -5.51
C GLN A 151 -11.79 9.32 -5.78
N ARG A 152 -12.56 8.76 -4.84
CA ARG A 152 -13.14 7.42 -4.98
C ARG A 152 -14.50 7.39 -5.66
N LEU A 153 -15.10 8.54 -5.96
CA LEU A 153 -16.41 8.55 -6.62
C LEU A 153 -16.34 7.87 -7.98
N GLY A 154 -17.31 7.00 -8.24
CA GLY A 154 -17.37 6.24 -9.48
C GLY A 154 -16.31 5.14 -9.64
N TYR A 155 -15.51 4.82 -8.62
CA TYR A 155 -14.45 3.82 -8.72
C TYR A 155 -14.91 2.52 -9.39
N ALA A 156 -14.26 2.16 -10.50
CA ALA A 156 -14.59 1.01 -11.36
C ALA A 156 -13.45 -0.02 -11.46
N GLY A 157 -12.36 0.11 -10.66
CA GLY A 157 -11.23 -0.81 -10.69
C GLY A 157 -10.20 -0.48 -11.77
N ALA A 158 -9.54 -1.50 -12.31
CA ALA A 158 -8.42 -1.37 -13.25
C ALA A 158 -7.25 -0.56 -12.68
N ASP A 159 -6.92 -0.84 -11.40
CA ASP A 159 -5.88 -0.11 -10.69
C ASP A 159 -4.49 -0.38 -11.25
N SER A 160 -3.67 0.65 -11.27
CA SER A 160 -2.27 0.62 -11.63
C SER A 160 -1.45 1.53 -10.72
N LEU A 161 -0.20 1.15 -10.45
CA LEU A 161 0.76 1.95 -9.71
C LEU A 161 2.01 2.14 -10.55
N TYR A 162 2.45 3.39 -10.73
CA TYR A 162 3.64 3.71 -11.49
C TYR A 162 4.31 5.00 -10.98
N LEU A 163 5.54 5.23 -11.44
CA LEU A 163 6.30 6.45 -11.19
C LEU A 163 6.12 7.42 -12.34
N GLU A 164 5.84 8.68 -12.03
CA GLU A 164 5.89 9.77 -12.97
C GLU A 164 6.60 10.95 -12.33
N LYS A 165 7.79 11.28 -12.87
CA LYS A 165 8.69 12.31 -12.31
C LYS A 165 9.02 11.97 -10.84
N ALA A 166 8.70 12.85 -9.91
CA ALA A 166 8.92 12.69 -8.48
C ALA A 166 7.60 12.39 -7.74
N ALA A 167 6.73 11.54 -8.30
CA ALA A 167 5.46 11.15 -7.70
C ALA A 167 5.16 9.67 -7.95
N ILE A 168 4.58 9.02 -6.96
CA ILE A 168 3.86 7.76 -7.13
C ILE A 168 2.47 8.09 -7.64
N VAL A 169 2.08 7.45 -8.73
CA VAL A 169 0.75 7.61 -9.32
C VAL A 169 -0.05 6.33 -9.12
N HIS A 170 -1.16 6.45 -8.43
CA HIS A 170 -2.18 5.40 -8.37
C HIS A 170 -3.30 5.80 -9.31
N SER A 171 -3.45 5.08 -10.41
CA SER A 171 -4.53 5.30 -11.36
C SER A 171 -5.55 4.16 -11.33
N PHE A 172 -6.80 4.46 -11.66
CA PHE A 172 -7.89 3.50 -11.72
C PHE A 172 -9.01 4.01 -12.62
N GLY A 173 -9.82 3.09 -13.13
CA GLY A 173 -11.04 3.43 -13.86
C GLY A 173 -12.11 4.01 -12.94
N TYR A 174 -12.89 4.98 -13.46
CA TYR A 174 -14.08 5.48 -12.79
C TYR A 174 -15.22 5.66 -13.79
N GLU A 175 -16.45 5.58 -13.29
CA GLU A 175 -17.68 5.69 -14.08
C GLU A 175 -18.72 6.51 -13.32
N ASN A 176 -19.53 7.27 -14.06
CA ASN A 176 -20.68 7.99 -13.52
C ASN A 176 -20.34 8.96 -12.35
N ASP A 177 -19.16 9.62 -12.40
CA ASP A 177 -18.83 10.67 -11.44
C ASP A 177 -19.49 11.99 -11.87
N PRO A 178 -20.52 12.49 -11.13
CA PRO A 178 -21.24 13.71 -11.51
C PRO A 178 -20.45 14.99 -11.27
N TYR A 179 -19.28 14.90 -10.62
CA TYR A 179 -18.44 16.05 -10.29
C TYR A 179 -17.14 16.10 -11.10
N ALA A 180 -16.92 15.13 -11.98
CA ALA A 180 -15.79 15.14 -12.90
C ALA A 180 -16.17 15.85 -14.20
N ASP A 181 -15.20 16.51 -14.83
CA ASP A 181 -15.39 17.14 -16.16
C ASP A 181 -15.69 16.08 -17.22
N ILE A 182 -15.13 14.89 -17.03
CA ILE A 182 -15.37 13.69 -17.83
C ILE A 182 -16.12 12.71 -16.95
N SER A 183 -17.32 12.28 -17.31
CA SER A 183 -18.18 11.44 -16.46
C SER A 183 -17.63 10.03 -16.20
N SER A 184 -16.79 9.51 -17.12
CA SER A 184 -16.17 8.19 -17.03
C SER A 184 -14.81 8.20 -17.71
N GLY A 185 -13.81 7.57 -17.10
CA GLY A 185 -12.44 7.59 -17.63
C GLY A 185 -11.43 6.90 -16.73
N ILE A 186 -10.22 7.39 -16.73
CA ILE A 186 -9.14 6.98 -15.83
C ILE A 186 -8.83 8.14 -14.90
N ARG A 187 -8.86 7.89 -13.59
CA ARG A 187 -8.44 8.85 -12.57
C ARG A 187 -7.04 8.54 -12.11
N ALA A 188 -6.13 9.50 -12.23
CA ALA A 188 -4.75 9.43 -11.78
C ALA A 188 -4.54 10.30 -10.54
N CYS A 189 -4.26 9.67 -9.41
CA CYS A 189 -3.97 10.31 -8.13
C CYS A 189 -2.46 10.35 -7.91
N TYR A 190 -1.87 11.53 -7.87
CA TYR A 190 -0.43 11.76 -7.72
C TYR A 190 -0.08 12.01 -6.26
N TYR A 191 0.76 11.17 -5.71
CA TYR A 191 1.23 11.28 -4.33
C TYR A 191 2.71 11.66 -4.30
N LYS A 192 3.04 12.65 -3.47
CA LYS A 192 4.43 12.97 -3.11
C LYS A 192 4.75 12.39 -1.76
N TYR A 193 5.94 11.86 -1.63
CA TYR A 193 6.46 11.37 -0.36
C TYR A 193 7.33 12.46 0.28
N GLY A 194 6.89 12.93 1.43
CA GLY A 194 7.59 13.99 2.15
C GLY A 194 8.76 13.48 2.98
N ALA A 195 9.69 14.37 3.30
CA ALA A 195 10.85 14.06 4.16
C ALA A 195 10.46 13.61 5.58
N ASP A 196 9.25 13.92 6.02
CA ASP A 196 8.66 13.45 7.28
C ASP A 196 8.13 12.00 7.22
N GLY A 197 8.28 11.33 6.07
CA GLY A 197 7.79 9.97 5.86
C GLY A 197 6.29 9.86 5.61
N SER A 198 5.62 10.97 5.29
CA SER A 198 4.20 10.99 4.97
C SER A 198 3.95 11.09 3.47
N PHE A 199 2.80 10.56 3.01
CA PHE A 199 2.30 10.76 1.67
C PHE A 199 1.28 11.87 1.61
N VAL A 200 1.43 12.76 0.62
CA VAL A 200 0.50 13.84 0.36
C VAL A 200 -0.03 13.70 -1.07
N LEU A 201 -1.35 13.66 -1.22
CA LEU A 201 -2.00 13.78 -2.52
C LEU A 201 -1.72 15.18 -3.06
N SER A 202 -0.96 15.28 -4.16
CA SER A 202 -0.53 16.55 -4.73
C SER A 202 -1.47 17.05 -5.84
N LYS A 203 -2.04 16.12 -6.61
CA LYS A 203 -3.03 16.41 -7.65
C LYS A 203 -3.83 15.17 -8.02
N THR A 204 -4.98 15.39 -8.62
CA THR A 204 -5.80 14.38 -9.28
C THR A 204 -6.04 14.84 -10.71
N LEU A 205 -5.91 13.92 -11.67
CA LEU A 205 -6.25 14.16 -13.09
C LEU A 205 -7.27 13.13 -13.51
N ASP A 206 -8.29 13.58 -14.23
CA ASP A 206 -9.26 12.74 -14.92
C ASP A 206 -8.90 12.74 -16.41
N LEU A 207 -8.67 11.58 -16.97
CA LEU A 207 -8.23 11.34 -18.33
C LEU A 207 -9.31 10.58 -19.09
N GLU A 208 -9.52 10.91 -20.35
CA GLU A 208 -10.37 10.11 -21.22
C GLU A 208 -9.79 8.71 -21.36
N LYS A 209 -10.67 7.73 -21.44
CA LYS A 209 -10.28 6.37 -21.78
C LYS A 209 -10.05 6.33 -23.29
N ASP A 210 -8.82 6.06 -23.70
CA ASP A 210 -8.54 5.85 -25.13
C ASP A 210 -9.43 4.71 -25.62
N ASN A 211 -10.31 5.02 -26.57
CA ASN A 211 -11.13 4.02 -27.26
C ASN A 211 -10.23 3.36 -28.31
N GLU A 212 -9.48 2.32 -27.90
CA GLU A 212 -8.84 1.39 -28.83
C GLU A 212 -9.84 0.38 -29.40
#